data_cfc0ef542bfec90c2a072c8325f61864
#
_entry.id   cfc0ef542bfec90c2a072c8325f61864
#
_cell.length_a   1.000
_cell.length_b   1.000
_cell.length_c   1.000
_cell.angle_alpha   90.00
_cell.angle_beta   90.00
_cell.angle_gamma   90.00
#
_symmetry.space_group_name_H-M   'P 1'
#
loop_
_entity.id
_entity.type
_entity.pdbx_description
1 polymer ?
#
loop_
_entity_poly.entity_id
_entity_poly.type
_entity_poly.pdbx_seq_one_letter_code
_entity_poly.pdbx_strand_id
1 'polypeptide(L)'
;MDQMCLFTEAVSRARKNSLLVADLPFMSYQTNIDDAIRNSGRLIKSGADAVKLEGGSVMAETISAIVDVGIPVMGHIGLQPQTTMLSQGYKVQGKTKDIAMKLIDDAKELEEAGVFSIALEMVSHEVAEIISETISVPTIGIGSGKGCDGQVLVVQDLLGMYDKLKPKFVKRYMNLSEDIVKALENYKKDIESGSFPAEENYFSMDEEELEKLREEIGR
;
A
#
# COMPACT_ATOMS: atom_id res chain seq x y z
N MET A 1 -1.16 9.86 -11.08
CA MET A 1 -0.96 8.70 -11.99
C MET A 1 0.51 8.35 -12.19
N ASP A 2 1.39 9.26 -12.57
CA ASP A 2 2.79 8.92 -12.92
C ASP A 2 3.58 8.27 -11.78
N GLN A 3 3.42 8.78 -10.55
CA GLN A 3 4.01 8.15 -9.37
C GLN A 3 3.46 6.73 -9.12
N MET A 4 2.16 6.51 -9.32
CA MET A 4 1.57 5.17 -9.17
C MET A 4 2.09 4.20 -10.23
N CYS A 5 2.25 4.65 -11.47
CA CYS A 5 2.89 3.85 -12.52
C CYS A 5 4.32 3.47 -12.10
N LEU A 6 5.13 4.43 -11.63
CA LEU A 6 6.50 4.19 -11.16
C LEU A 6 6.56 3.19 -10.00
N PHE A 7 5.68 3.31 -9.00
CA PHE A 7 5.61 2.37 -7.88
C PHE A 7 5.15 0.98 -8.32
N THR A 8 4.17 0.92 -9.22
CA THR A 8 3.69 -0.33 -9.80
C THR A 8 4.81 -1.06 -10.55
N GLU A 9 5.58 -0.36 -11.38
CA GLU A 9 6.76 -0.90 -12.07
C GLU A 9 7.81 -1.41 -11.10
N ALA A 10 8.09 -0.67 -10.02
CA ALA A 10 9.06 -1.09 -9.01
C ALA A 10 8.65 -2.40 -8.31
N VAL A 11 7.39 -2.51 -7.89
CA VAL A 11 6.86 -3.73 -7.26
C VAL A 11 6.78 -4.88 -8.27
N SER A 12 6.36 -4.61 -9.50
CA SER A 12 6.27 -5.61 -10.57
C SER A 12 7.61 -6.29 -10.84
N ARG A 13 8.71 -5.53 -10.85
CA ARG A 13 10.08 -6.09 -11.02
C ARG A 13 10.52 -6.99 -9.86
N ALA A 14 10.05 -6.72 -8.64
CA ALA A 14 10.49 -7.43 -7.44
C ALA A 14 9.61 -8.63 -7.09
N ARG A 15 8.33 -8.62 -7.49
CA ARG A 15 7.39 -9.70 -7.17
C ARG A 15 7.73 -11.00 -7.90
N LYS A 16 7.37 -12.13 -7.31
CA LYS A 16 7.52 -13.46 -7.95
C LYS A 16 6.16 -14.08 -8.26
N ASN A 17 5.34 -14.33 -7.23
CA ASN A 17 4.10 -15.12 -7.35
C ASN A 17 2.86 -14.36 -6.87
N SER A 18 3.02 -13.20 -6.22
CA SER A 18 1.89 -12.45 -5.65
C SER A 18 1.13 -11.70 -6.73
N LEU A 19 -0.20 -11.67 -6.61
CA LEU A 19 -1.05 -10.79 -7.39
C LEU A 19 -0.70 -9.32 -7.06
N LEU A 20 -0.47 -8.51 -8.08
CA LEU A 20 -0.21 -7.08 -7.92
C LEU A 20 -1.46 -6.28 -8.27
N VAL A 21 -2.07 -5.70 -7.25
CA VAL A 21 -3.22 -4.80 -7.40
C VAL A 21 -2.74 -3.37 -7.21
N ALA A 22 -2.94 -2.52 -8.21
CA ALA A 22 -2.51 -1.12 -8.19
C ALA A 22 -3.70 -0.18 -7.94
N ASP A 23 -3.55 0.73 -6.96
CA ASP A 23 -4.58 1.70 -6.62
C ASP A 23 -4.69 2.80 -7.68
N LEU A 24 -5.90 3.07 -8.14
CA LEU A 24 -6.21 4.28 -8.90
C LEU A 24 -6.21 5.48 -7.94
N PRO A 25 -5.37 6.51 -8.17
CA PRO A 25 -5.33 7.69 -7.32
C PRO A 25 -6.63 8.52 -7.38
N PHE A 26 -6.86 9.33 -6.36
CA PHE A 26 -7.94 10.31 -6.36
C PHE A 26 -7.99 11.14 -7.64
N MET A 27 -9.18 11.37 -8.19
CA MET A 27 -9.47 12.06 -9.45
C MET A 27 -8.93 11.37 -10.73
N SER A 28 -8.50 10.12 -10.64
CA SER A 28 -8.10 9.36 -11.84
C SER A 28 -9.20 8.46 -12.40
N TYR A 29 -10.31 8.29 -11.67
CA TYR A 29 -11.44 7.45 -12.05
C TYR A 29 -12.82 8.09 -11.76
N GLN A 30 -12.85 9.18 -10.97
CA GLN A 30 -14.11 9.85 -10.59
C GLN A 30 -14.60 10.86 -11.63
N THR A 31 -13.76 11.29 -12.56
CA THR A 31 -14.07 12.34 -13.53
C THR A 31 -15.01 11.88 -14.63
N ASN A 32 -14.72 10.74 -15.24
CA ASN A 32 -15.50 10.08 -16.28
C ASN A 32 -14.97 8.67 -16.52
N ILE A 33 -15.76 7.84 -17.19
CA ILE A 33 -15.46 6.42 -17.47
C ILE A 33 -14.24 6.27 -18.39
N ASP A 34 -14.10 7.12 -19.42
CA ASP A 34 -12.98 7.05 -20.36
C ASP A 34 -11.63 7.26 -19.67
N ASP A 35 -11.55 8.20 -18.72
CA ASP A 35 -10.36 8.43 -17.93
C ASP A 35 -10.09 7.25 -16.96
N ALA A 36 -11.13 6.69 -16.37
CA ALA A 36 -11.01 5.53 -15.50
C ALA A 36 -10.43 4.32 -16.27
N ILE A 37 -10.94 4.00 -17.45
CA ILE A 37 -10.42 2.93 -18.32
C ILE A 37 -8.97 3.23 -18.74
N ARG A 38 -8.68 4.45 -19.20
CA ARG A 38 -7.34 4.86 -19.67
C ARG A 38 -6.31 4.76 -18.54
N ASN A 39 -6.65 5.23 -17.34
CA ASN A 39 -5.76 5.21 -16.18
C ASN A 39 -5.57 3.79 -15.65
N SER A 40 -6.60 2.94 -15.65
CA SER A 40 -6.49 1.51 -15.36
C SER A 40 -5.53 0.82 -16.32
N GLY A 41 -5.69 1.08 -17.62
CA GLY A 41 -4.79 0.55 -18.66
C GLY A 41 -3.33 0.99 -18.49
N ARG A 42 -3.08 2.20 -17.97
CA ARG A 42 -1.70 2.65 -17.62
C ARG A 42 -1.09 1.81 -16.51
N LEU A 43 -1.85 1.49 -15.45
CA LEU A 43 -1.37 0.66 -14.34
C LEU A 43 -1.11 -0.78 -14.79
N ILE A 44 -1.98 -1.36 -15.62
CA ILE A 44 -1.76 -2.69 -16.21
C ILE A 44 -0.48 -2.70 -17.06
N LYS A 45 -0.26 -1.69 -17.90
CA LYS A 45 0.98 -1.55 -18.69
C LYS A 45 2.23 -1.38 -17.84
N SER A 46 2.10 -0.82 -16.63
CA SER A 46 3.17 -0.72 -15.64
C SER A 46 3.44 -2.05 -14.89
N GLY A 47 2.68 -3.10 -15.19
CA GLY A 47 2.89 -4.45 -14.68
C GLY A 47 1.95 -4.87 -13.53
N ALA A 48 0.87 -4.13 -13.28
CA ALA A 48 -0.21 -4.60 -12.40
C ALA A 48 -1.00 -5.74 -13.07
N ASP A 49 -1.56 -6.64 -12.26
CA ASP A 49 -2.50 -7.66 -12.71
C ASP A 49 -3.95 -7.19 -12.61
N ALA A 50 -4.21 -6.26 -11.69
CA ALA A 50 -5.52 -5.70 -11.42
C ALA A 50 -5.40 -4.26 -10.91
N VAL A 51 -6.52 -3.55 -10.88
CA VAL A 51 -6.60 -2.22 -10.27
C VAL A 51 -7.54 -2.22 -9.08
N LYS A 52 -7.36 -1.27 -8.14
CA LYS A 52 -8.29 -1.02 -7.04
C LYS A 52 -8.78 0.42 -7.10
N LEU A 53 -10.05 0.64 -6.74
CA LEU A 53 -10.65 1.95 -6.59
C LEU A 53 -11.61 2.00 -5.41
N GLU A 54 -11.76 3.19 -4.83
CA GLU A 54 -12.64 3.45 -3.69
C GLU A 54 -14.02 3.92 -4.14
N GLY A 55 -15.04 3.37 -3.51
CA GLY A 55 -16.44 3.74 -3.70
C GLY A 55 -17.34 2.52 -3.71
N GLY A 56 -18.57 2.72 -3.21
CA GLY A 56 -19.63 1.71 -3.25
C GLY A 56 -20.42 1.77 -4.57
N SER A 57 -21.73 1.59 -4.48
CA SER A 57 -22.68 1.58 -5.60
C SER A 57 -22.53 2.73 -6.60
N VAL A 58 -22.12 3.90 -6.13
CA VAL A 58 -21.87 5.07 -7.01
C VAL A 58 -20.75 4.84 -8.03
N MET A 59 -19.88 3.83 -7.84
CA MET A 59 -18.79 3.46 -8.75
C MET A 59 -19.12 2.21 -9.57
N ALA A 60 -20.26 1.58 -9.39
CA ALA A 60 -20.61 0.32 -10.06
C ALA A 60 -20.53 0.42 -11.59
N GLU A 61 -21.05 1.47 -12.19
CA GLU A 61 -20.97 1.71 -13.65
C GLU A 61 -19.53 1.87 -14.14
N THR A 62 -18.71 2.62 -13.41
CA THR A 62 -17.28 2.81 -13.73
C THR A 62 -16.52 1.48 -13.61
N ILE A 63 -16.80 0.70 -12.58
CA ILE A 63 -16.19 -0.63 -12.36
C ILE A 63 -16.57 -1.58 -13.49
N SER A 64 -17.87 -1.68 -13.82
CA SER A 64 -18.35 -2.52 -14.92
C SER A 64 -17.65 -2.18 -16.23
N ALA A 65 -17.51 -0.89 -16.56
CA ALA A 65 -16.84 -0.45 -17.76
C ALA A 65 -15.34 -0.82 -17.81
N ILE A 66 -14.65 -0.80 -16.66
CA ILE A 66 -13.25 -1.25 -16.56
C ILE A 66 -13.16 -2.77 -16.70
N VAL A 67 -14.08 -3.52 -16.08
CA VAL A 67 -14.14 -4.98 -16.20
C VAL A 67 -14.46 -5.41 -17.64
N ASP A 68 -15.38 -4.75 -18.32
CA ASP A 68 -15.79 -5.05 -19.68
C ASP A 68 -14.65 -4.93 -20.72
N VAL A 69 -13.67 -4.08 -20.45
CA VAL A 69 -12.45 -4.01 -21.29
C VAL A 69 -11.38 -5.02 -20.87
N GLY A 70 -11.71 -5.94 -19.96
CA GLY A 70 -10.83 -7.07 -19.56
C GLY A 70 -9.84 -6.74 -18.44
N ILE A 71 -10.02 -5.66 -17.68
CA ILE A 71 -9.16 -5.28 -16.55
C ILE A 71 -9.84 -5.72 -15.25
N PRO A 72 -9.21 -6.65 -14.47
CA PRO A 72 -9.76 -7.05 -13.17
C PRO A 72 -9.77 -5.88 -12.17
N VAL A 73 -10.88 -5.75 -11.42
CA VAL A 73 -11.07 -4.67 -10.44
C VAL A 73 -11.29 -5.25 -9.05
N MET A 74 -10.55 -4.72 -8.06
CA MET A 74 -10.85 -4.87 -6.64
C MET A 74 -11.65 -3.64 -6.19
N GLY A 75 -12.82 -3.86 -5.60
CA GLY A 75 -13.61 -2.80 -4.97
C GLY A 75 -13.03 -2.41 -3.61
N HIS A 76 -13.43 -1.24 -3.10
CA HIS A 76 -13.05 -0.79 -1.77
C HIS A 76 -14.17 0.01 -1.14
N ILE A 77 -14.73 -0.50 -0.04
CA ILE A 77 -15.80 0.13 0.75
C ILE A 77 -15.44 0.24 2.23
N GLY A 78 -16.24 0.97 2.97
CA GLY A 78 -15.99 1.33 4.37
C GLY A 78 -15.38 2.72 4.45
N LEU A 79 -14.28 2.87 5.18
CA LEU A 79 -13.47 4.09 5.13
C LEU A 79 -12.83 4.19 3.74
N GLN A 80 -12.90 5.38 3.16
CA GLN A 80 -12.31 5.70 1.85
C GLN A 80 -11.27 6.79 2.04
N PRO A 81 -9.99 6.45 2.32
CA PRO A 81 -8.95 7.43 2.66
C PRO A 81 -8.79 8.56 1.66
N GLN A 82 -8.93 8.27 0.36
CA GLN A 82 -8.77 9.28 -0.70
C GLN A 82 -9.80 10.42 -0.63
N THR A 83 -11.03 10.13 -0.15
CA THR A 83 -12.13 11.09 -0.09
C THR A 83 -12.46 11.54 1.33
N THR A 84 -12.23 10.69 2.34
CA THR A 84 -12.59 10.95 3.74
C THR A 84 -11.78 12.09 4.36
N MET A 85 -10.55 12.32 3.92
CA MET A 85 -9.75 13.48 4.37
C MET A 85 -10.45 14.82 4.10
N LEU A 86 -11.44 14.84 3.20
CA LEU A 86 -12.19 16.05 2.86
C LEU A 86 -13.40 16.30 3.75
N SER A 87 -13.90 15.31 4.53
CA SER A 87 -15.21 15.46 5.19
C SER A 87 -15.35 15.00 6.64
N GLN A 88 -14.80 13.89 7.09
CA GLN A 88 -15.20 13.29 8.39
C GLN A 88 -14.08 12.73 9.27
N GLY A 89 -12.84 12.67 8.82
CA GLY A 89 -11.73 12.02 9.53
C GLY A 89 -11.90 10.48 9.60
N TYR A 90 -10.94 9.80 10.25
CA TYR A 90 -10.89 8.34 10.36
C TYR A 90 -11.94 7.82 11.35
N LYS A 91 -13.11 7.40 10.87
CA LYS A 91 -14.19 6.82 11.69
C LYS A 91 -14.53 5.41 11.22
N VAL A 92 -14.75 4.50 12.18
CA VAL A 92 -15.27 3.15 11.91
C VAL A 92 -16.66 3.26 11.30
N GLN A 93 -16.86 2.58 10.17
CA GLN A 93 -18.11 2.53 9.43
C GLN A 93 -19.01 1.36 9.88
N GLY A 94 -20.29 1.39 9.54
CA GLY A 94 -21.22 0.30 9.85
C GLY A 94 -21.69 0.24 11.32
N LYS A 95 -21.57 1.33 12.11
CA LYS A 95 -22.00 1.36 13.52
C LYS A 95 -23.49 1.53 13.73
N THR A 96 -24.26 1.88 12.71
CA THR A 96 -25.73 1.98 12.75
C THR A 96 -26.31 1.06 11.70
N LYS A 97 -27.57 0.62 11.93
CA LYS A 97 -28.25 -0.27 10.98
C LYS A 97 -28.27 0.30 9.56
N ASP A 98 -28.58 1.59 9.43
CA ASP A 98 -28.71 2.21 8.10
C ASP A 98 -27.35 2.25 7.35
N ILE A 99 -26.27 2.57 8.05
CA ILE A 99 -24.91 2.55 7.46
C ILE A 99 -24.47 1.10 7.16
N ALA A 100 -24.81 0.16 8.05
CA ALA A 100 -24.50 -1.26 7.82
C ALA A 100 -25.24 -1.79 6.58
N MET A 101 -26.55 -1.53 6.46
CA MET A 101 -27.34 -1.92 5.29
C MET A 101 -26.78 -1.33 4.00
N LYS A 102 -26.41 -0.04 4.02
CA LYS A 102 -25.78 0.60 2.86
C LYS A 102 -24.47 -0.10 2.45
N LEU A 103 -23.61 -0.47 3.39
CA LEU A 103 -22.35 -1.17 3.09
C LEU A 103 -22.61 -2.57 2.51
N ILE A 104 -23.64 -3.28 3.00
CA ILE A 104 -24.03 -4.59 2.45
C ILE A 104 -24.55 -4.43 1.02
N ASP A 105 -25.38 -3.43 0.76
CA ASP A 105 -25.92 -3.14 -0.57
C ASP A 105 -24.80 -2.69 -1.52
N ASP A 106 -23.90 -1.80 -1.06
CA ASP A 106 -22.69 -1.42 -1.81
C ASP A 106 -21.86 -2.65 -2.21
N ALA A 107 -21.65 -3.60 -1.29
CA ALA A 107 -20.88 -4.82 -1.58
C ALA A 107 -21.54 -5.68 -2.67
N LYS A 108 -22.87 -5.86 -2.62
CA LYS A 108 -23.62 -6.61 -3.64
C LYS A 108 -23.54 -5.94 -5.01
N GLU A 109 -23.76 -4.63 -5.06
CA GLU A 109 -23.69 -3.88 -6.32
C GLU A 109 -22.28 -3.91 -6.94
N LEU A 110 -21.22 -3.90 -6.11
CA LEU A 110 -19.86 -4.08 -6.60
C LEU A 110 -19.63 -5.50 -7.14
N GLU A 111 -20.13 -6.52 -6.47
CA GLU A 111 -20.08 -7.90 -6.97
C GLU A 111 -20.80 -8.04 -8.32
N GLU A 112 -22.01 -7.47 -8.45
CA GLU A 112 -22.78 -7.43 -9.70
C GLU A 112 -22.04 -6.66 -10.82
N ALA A 113 -21.27 -5.61 -10.45
CA ALA A 113 -20.43 -4.87 -11.38
C ALA A 113 -19.18 -5.65 -11.84
N GLY A 114 -18.90 -6.84 -11.26
CA GLY A 114 -17.88 -7.76 -11.71
C GLY A 114 -16.52 -7.60 -11.00
N VAL A 115 -16.47 -7.04 -9.78
CA VAL A 115 -15.23 -7.06 -9.01
C VAL A 115 -14.80 -8.48 -8.66
N PHE A 116 -13.51 -8.77 -8.65
CA PHE A 116 -12.99 -10.07 -8.22
C PHE A 116 -12.76 -10.19 -6.72
N SER A 117 -12.76 -9.08 -5.99
CA SER A 117 -12.55 -9.00 -4.54
C SER A 117 -12.97 -7.63 -4.02
N ILE A 118 -13.26 -7.51 -2.72
CA ILE A 118 -13.61 -6.24 -2.08
C ILE A 118 -12.73 -6.02 -0.84
N ALA A 119 -12.07 -4.86 -0.78
CA ALA A 119 -11.40 -4.38 0.43
C ALA A 119 -12.43 -3.75 1.37
N LEU A 120 -12.41 -4.17 2.65
CA LEU A 120 -13.25 -3.65 3.73
C LEU A 120 -12.37 -2.87 4.71
N GLU A 121 -12.41 -1.54 4.68
CA GLU A 121 -11.56 -0.72 5.55
C GLU A 121 -12.37 -0.09 6.68
N MET A 122 -11.91 -0.34 7.92
CA MET A 122 -12.51 0.19 9.16
C MET A 122 -14.03 0.02 9.23
N VAL A 123 -14.54 -1.12 8.81
CA VAL A 123 -15.93 -1.55 8.99
C VAL A 123 -16.04 -2.25 10.34
N SER A 124 -17.18 -2.10 11.06
CA SER A 124 -17.40 -2.87 12.29
C SER A 124 -17.31 -4.38 11.99
N HIS A 125 -16.67 -5.15 12.87
CA HIS A 125 -16.33 -6.54 12.56
C HIS A 125 -17.57 -7.42 12.27
N GLU A 126 -18.69 -7.15 12.92
CA GLU A 126 -19.95 -7.87 12.68
C GLU A 126 -20.49 -7.60 11.27
N VAL A 127 -20.42 -6.36 10.80
CA VAL A 127 -20.88 -5.99 9.45
C VAL A 127 -19.92 -6.54 8.39
N ALA A 128 -18.61 -6.53 8.64
CA ALA A 128 -17.63 -7.12 7.76
C ALA A 128 -17.83 -8.64 7.60
N GLU A 129 -18.13 -9.35 8.70
CA GLU A 129 -18.48 -10.78 8.69
C GLU A 129 -19.75 -11.03 7.87
N ILE A 130 -20.83 -10.26 8.11
CA ILE A 130 -22.08 -10.36 7.34
C ILE A 130 -21.84 -10.11 5.85
N ILE A 131 -21.03 -9.11 5.49
CA ILE A 131 -20.68 -8.85 4.07
C ILE A 131 -19.97 -10.06 3.47
N SER A 132 -18.96 -10.60 4.15
CA SER A 132 -18.19 -11.76 3.69
C SER A 132 -19.03 -13.02 3.52
N GLU A 133 -20.07 -13.19 4.35
CA GLU A 133 -21.04 -14.28 4.23
C GLU A 133 -22.11 -14.05 3.14
N THR A 134 -22.30 -12.79 2.73
CA THR A 134 -23.38 -12.39 1.80
C THR A 134 -22.94 -12.44 0.33
N ILE A 135 -21.71 -12.07 0.05
CA ILE A 135 -21.14 -12.05 -1.31
C ILE A 135 -20.29 -13.27 -1.58
N SER A 136 -20.06 -13.61 -2.85
CA SER A 136 -19.27 -14.77 -3.26
C SER A 136 -17.81 -14.45 -3.56
N VAL A 137 -17.48 -13.17 -3.78
CA VAL A 137 -16.12 -12.72 -4.03
C VAL A 137 -15.34 -12.54 -2.73
N PRO A 138 -14.03 -12.85 -2.67
CA PRO A 138 -13.23 -12.73 -1.47
C PRO A 138 -13.19 -11.30 -0.89
N THR A 139 -13.27 -11.19 0.43
CA THR A 139 -13.11 -9.93 1.17
C THR A 139 -11.74 -9.81 1.81
N ILE A 140 -11.13 -8.62 1.73
CA ILE A 140 -9.82 -8.31 2.33
C ILE A 140 -10.01 -7.21 3.37
N GLY A 141 -9.86 -7.56 4.65
CA GLY A 141 -10.09 -6.63 5.76
C GLY A 141 -8.86 -5.84 6.16
N ILE A 142 -9.06 -4.56 6.49
CA ILE A 142 -8.12 -3.74 7.25
C ILE A 142 -8.87 -2.96 8.33
N GLY A 143 -8.59 -3.29 9.60
CA GLY A 143 -9.34 -2.73 10.72
C GLY A 143 -10.81 -3.16 10.78
N SER A 144 -11.17 -4.28 10.13
CA SER A 144 -12.55 -4.77 9.99
C SER A 144 -12.78 -6.13 10.67
N GLY A 145 -11.90 -6.54 11.56
CA GLY A 145 -12.01 -7.81 12.30
C GLY A 145 -11.53 -9.02 11.51
N LYS A 146 -11.80 -10.21 12.05
CA LYS A 146 -11.30 -11.50 11.53
C LYS A 146 -12.27 -12.22 10.58
N GLY A 147 -13.47 -11.68 10.37
CA GLY A 147 -14.54 -12.30 9.57
C GLY A 147 -14.34 -12.14 8.06
N CYS A 148 -13.31 -11.44 7.60
CA CYS A 148 -12.95 -11.36 6.19
C CYS A 148 -12.08 -12.55 5.77
N ASP A 149 -12.09 -12.91 4.48
CA ASP A 149 -11.32 -14.01 3.91
C ASP A 149 -9.81 -13.78 3.93
N GLY A 150 -9.38 -12.51 3.85
CA GLY A 150 -7.98 -12.10 3.95
C GLY A 150 -7.80 -10.82 4.77
N GLN A 151 -6.54 -10.50 5.06
CA GLN A 151 -6.16 -9.31 5.82
C GLN A 151 -5.03 -8.55 5.11
N VAL A 152 -5.08 -7.23 5.17
CA VAL A 152 -4.00 -6.36 4.68
C VAL A 152 -3.58 -5.36 5.77
N LEU A 153 -2.32 -5.00 5.80
CA LEU A 153 -1.77 -3.90 6.58
C LEU A 153 -0.83 -3.08 5.71
N VAL A 154 -0.84 -1.77 5.92
CA VAL A 154 0.15 -0.87 5.33
C VAL A 154 1.53 -1.25 5.84
N VAL A 155 2.51 -1.44 4.94
CA VAL A 155 3.86 -1.93 5.29
C VAL A 155 4.57 -1.03 6.30
N GLN A 156 4.37 0.29 6.23
CA GLN A 156 4.94 1.25 7.17
C GLN A 156 4.38 1.04 8.60
N ASP A 157 3.10 0.69 8.71
CA ASP A 157 2.47 0.37 9.99
C ASP A 157 2.93 -0.99 10.51
N LEU A 158 2.95 -2.01 9.64
CA LEU A 158 3.37 -3.38 9.96
C LEU A 158 4.80 -3.42 10.50
N LEU A 159 5.72 -2.69 9.87
CA LEU A 159 7.13 -2.64 10.25
C LEU A 159 7.46 -1.55 11.27
N GLY A 160 6.49 -0.73 11.69
CA GLY A 160 6.73 0.36 12.65
C GLY A 160 7.66 1.44 12.10
N MET A 161 7.56 1.75 10.80
CA MET A 161 8.31 2.84 10.17
C MET A 161 7.68 4.21 10.44
N TYR A 162 6.38 4.25 10.77
CA TYR A 162 5.66 5.46 11.11
C TYR A 162 5.34 5.47 12.60
N ASP A 163 5.84 6.47 13.33
CA ASP A 163 5.78 6.55 14.79
C ASP A 163 4.74 7.53 15.34
N LYS A 164 4.26 8.49 14.51
CA LYS A 164 3.37 9.57 14.96
C LYS A 164 1.95 9.11 15.29
N LEU A 165 1.47 8.05 14.65
CA LEU A 165 0.14 7.50 14.87
C LEU A 165 0.18 5.97 14.83
N LYS A 166 -0.47 5.33 15.81
CA LYS A 166 -0.69 3.88 15.82
C LYS A 166 -2.19 3.61 15.93
N PRO A 167 -2.89 3.37 14.81
CA PRO A 167 -4.30 2.98 14.84
C PRO A 167 -4.52 1.73 15.69
N LYS A 168 -5.69 1.61 16.33
CA LYS A 168 -6.03 0.48 17.22
C LYS A 168 -5.89 -0.88 16.53
N PHE A 169 -6.19 -0.97 15.25
CA PHE A 169 -6.14 -2.21 14.48
C PHE A 169 -4.73 -2.62 14.05
N VAL A 170 -3.74 -1.73 14.17
CA VAL A 170 -2.37 -2.01 13.74
C VAL A 170 -1.63 -2.83 14.78
N LYS A 171 -1.22 -4.04 14.38
CA LYS A 171 -0.20 -4.83 15.10
C LYS A 171 1.15 -4.60 14.42
N ARG A 172 2.08 -4.00 15.15
CA ARG A 172 3.46 -3.86 14.68
C ARG A 172 4.22 -5.16 14.91
N TYR A 173 4.97 -5.61 13.92
CA TYR A 173 5.84 -6.78 13.97
C TYR A 173 7.31 -6.40 14.13
N MET A 174 7.66 -5.13 13.89
CA MET A 174 8.96 -4.51 14.11
C MET A 174 8.79 -3.07 14.60
N ASN A 175 9.89 -2.45 15.04
CA ASN A 175 9.96 -1.02 15.38
C ASN A 175 11.07 -0.34 14.59
N LEU A 176 10.97 -0.44 13.28
CA LEU A 176 12.05 -0.10 12.34
C LEU A 176 12.45 1.39 12.41
N SER A 177 11.54 2.29 12.77
CA SER A 177 11.85 3.72 12.96
C SER A 177 12.93 3.94 14.03
N GLU A 178 12.80 3.30 15.20
CA GLU A 178 13.77 3.42 16.28
C GLU A 178 15.11 2.76 15.91
N ASP A 179 15.06 1.59 15.29
CA ASP A 179 16.27 0.86 14.90
C ASP A 179 17.09 1.64 13.86
N ILE A 180 16.43 2.27 12.88
CA ILE A 180 17.07 3.12 11.87
C ILE A 180 17.73 4.33 12.53
N VAL A 181 17.01 5.04 13.41
CA VAL A 181 17.57 6.22 14.11
C VAL A 181 18.80 5.81 14.91
N LYS A 182 18.71 4.72 15.69
CA LYS A 182 19.84 4.22 16.49
C LYS A 182 21.04 3.82 15.63
N ALA A 183 20.80 3.18 14.47
CA ALA A 183 21.88 2.81 13.56
C ALA A 183 22.60 4.06 13.00
N LEU A 184 21.85 5.10 12.62
CA LEU A 184 22.43 6.36 12.15
C LEU A 184 23.18 7.12 13.24
N GLU A 185 22.68 7.11 14.48
CA GLU A 185 23.38 7.68 15.63
C GLU A 185 24.69 6.96 15.93
N ASN A 186 24.71 5.63 15.86
CA ASN A 186 25.92 4.83 16.04
C ASN A 186 26.93 5.12 14.92
N TYR A 187 26.49 5.12 13.66
CA TYR A 187 27.34 5.48 12.52
C TYR A 187 28.01 6.85 12.71
N LYS A 188 27.22 7.85 13.12
CA LYS A 188 27.75 9.19 13.42
C LYS A 188 28.82 9.15 14.52
N LYS A 189 28.57 8.43 15.64
CA LYS A 189 29.55 8.28 16.74
C LYS A 189 30.84 7.62 16.28
N ASP A 190 30.75 6.57 15.45
CA ASP A 190 31.91 5.86 14.96
C ASP A 190 32.78 6.75 14.07
N ILE A 191 32.18 7.61 13.24
CA ILE A 191 32.92 8.61 12.47
C ILE A 191 33.58 9.65 13.39
N GLU A 192 32.82 10.20 14.36
CA GLU A 192 33.34 11.24 15.28
C GLU A 192 34.45 10.70 16.19
N SER A 193 34.42 9.41 16.55
CA SER A 193 35.46 8.76 17.34
C SER A 193 36.64 8.23 16.52
N GLY A 194 36.53 8.19 15.19
CA GLY A 194 37.51 7.59 14.31
C GLY A 194 37.54 6.05 14.35
N SER A 195 36.51 5.41 14.91
CA SER A 195 36.38 3.95 14.90
C SER A 195 35.87 3.41 13.56
N PHE A 196 35.29 4.27 12.73
CA PHE A 196 34.94 3.97 11.34
C PHE A 196 35.53 5.04 10.41
N PRO A 197 36.15 4.65 9.25
CA PRO A 197 36.44 3.29 8.83
C PRO A 197 37.54 2.63 9.66
N ALA A 198 37.36 1.35 10.02
CA ALA A 198 38.39 0.51 10.59
C ALA A 198 39.26 -0.11 9.47
N GLU A 199 40.37 -0.80 9.81
CA GLU A 199 41.31 -1.37 8.87
C GLU A 199 40.65 -2.30 7.83
N GLU A 200 39.60 -3.02 8.23
CA GLU A 200 38.78 -3.89 7.36
C GLU A 200 37.85 -3.14 6.38
N ASN A 201 37.71 -1.82 6.55
CA ASN A 201 36.79 -1.00 5.76
C ASN A 201 37.51 -0.12 4.72
N TYR A 202 38.87 -0.21 4.60
CA TYR A 202 39.61 0.53 3.59
C TYR A 202 40.65 -0.37 2.90
N PHE A 203 41.16 0.11 1.80
CA PHE A 203 42.14 -0.61 1.00
C PHE A 203 43.50 0.09 1.11
N SER A 204 44.56 -0.69 1.25
CA SER A 204 45.92 -0.20 1.27
C SER A 204 46.58 -0.33 -0.11
N MET A 205 47.49 0.58 -0.41
CA MET A 205 48.39 0.45 -1.52
C MET A 205 49.51 -0.53 -1.15
N ASP A 206 50.13 -1.16 -2.13
CA ASP A 206 51.34 -1.93 -1.92
C ASP A 206 52.44 -1.04 -1.32
N GLU A 207 53.20 -1.55 -0.34
CA GLU A 207 54.19 -0.77 0.39
C GLU A 207 55.29 -0.21 -0.51
N GLU A 208 55.80 -1.00 -1.50
CA GLU A 208 56.82 -0.56 -2.41
C GLU A 208 56.34 0.57 -3.34
N GLU A 209 55.11 0.49 -3.78
CA GLU A 209 54.48 1.52 -4.60
C GLU A 209 54.17 2.79 -3.79
N LEU A 210 53.85 2.65 -2.53
CA LEU A 210 53.62 3.77 -1.62
C LEU A 210 54.93 4.52 -1.32
N GLU A 211 56.08 3.82 -1.14
CA GLU A 211 57.38 4.43 -0.96
C GLU A 211 57.82 5.21 -2.21
N LYS A 212 57.72 4.62 -3.40
CA LYS A 212 58.00 5.32 -4.68
C LYS A 212 57.18 6.60 -4.83
N LEU A 213 55.88 6.52 -4.48
CA LEU A 213 54.99 7.68 -4.52
C LEU A 213 55.44 8.77 -3.52
N ARG A 214 55.85 8.39 -2.29
CA ARG A 214 56.34 9.34 -1.28
C ARG A 214 57.64 10.03 -1.72
N GLU A 215 58.58 9.30 -2.31
CA GLU A 215 59.82 9.84 -2.86
C GLU A 215 59.54 10.86 -3.98
N GLU A 216 58.61 10.55 -4.88
CA GLU A 216 58.28 11.43 -6.00
C GLU A 216 57.62 12.74 -5.56
N ILE A 217 56.80 12.73 -4.52
CA ILE A 217 56.13 13.94 -3.99
C ILE A 217 56.91 14.64 -2.86
N GLY A 218 58.12 14.12 -2.51
CA GLY A 218 58.96 14.71 -1.48
C GLY A 218 58.43 14.62 -0.05
N ARG A 219 57.71 13.56 0.30
CA ARG A 219 57.14 13.27 1.61
C ARG A 219 57.66 11.97 2.20
#